data_77ae140bbd67704bfd937fab7f407a02
#
_entry.id   77ae140bbd67704bfd937fab7f407a02
#
_cell.length_a   1.000
_cell.length_b   1.000
_cell.length_c   1.000
_cell.angle_alpha   90.00
_cell.angle_beta   90.00
_cell.angle_gamma   90.00
#
_symmetry.space_group_name_H-M   'P 1'
#
loop_
_entity.id
_entity.type
_entity.pdbx_description
1 polymer ?
#
loop_
_entity_poly.entity_id
_entity_poly.type
_entity_poly.pdbx_seq_one_letter_code
_entity_poly.pdbx_strand_id
1 'polypeptide(L)'
;QKPNFENKQVAVVGTGSSGIQVISQVAEEAGKLYVLQRTPAYTIPLQNRPVDPGHATKMKAQYAELRERQRNSFSGFTLVHSDLAPPPTQSALEVSDEARRAEYENRWASGGLSPYYAFTDSLLNMESNQTLAEFAREKIRARIDDPVIAEKLCPQYPILTRRLSPETRYLEAFNRPNVELVDLLETPIHRFTEQGLVVGDTELPLDAVIFATGFDVMTGAMDRIDIRGRDNLTLKTRWSEGLTSHLGMMTEGFPNFFWINGPHSPFYNPILLAEYQCDFICDLITDLKADNTDLIEPLPEAEAQYVQLTNDIGNSTLYPQSDNYYMGDNIEGKPRNTLFWFGGFPFYRKQCRLARADWSGFRVE
;
A
#
# COMPACT_ATOMS: atom_id res chain seq x y z
N GLN A 1 22.65 14.72 9.41
CA GLN A 1 22.67 14.53 10.88
C GLN A 1 21.34 13.93 11.29
N LYS A 2 21.34 12.95 12.22
CA LYS A 2 20.10 12.46 12.85
C LYS A 2 19.54 13.61 13.71
N PRO A 3 18.25 13.99 13.57
CA PRO A 3 17.65 14.97 14.46
C PRO A 3 17.71 14.45 15.91
N ASN A 4 17.95 15.35 16.85
CA ASN A 4 17.93 15.05 18.29
C ASN A 4 16.62 15.59 18.88
N PHE A 5 15.83 14.72 19.47
CA PHE A 5 14.56 15.06 20.11
C PHE A 5 14.60 15.00 21.64
N GLU A 6 15.77 14.75 22.22
CA GLU A 6 15.95 14.69 23.68
C GLU A 6 15.49 16.00 24.34
N ASN A 7 14.60 15.88 25.33
CA ASN A 7 13.95 16.99 26.02
C ASN A 7 13.12 17.95 25.13
N LYS A 8 12.81 17.56 23.90
CA LYS A 8 12.01 18.35 22.95
C LYS A 8 10.52 18.02 23.04
N GLN A 9 9.70 19.02 22.72
CA GLN A 9 8.28 18.85 22.46
C GLN A 9 8.09 18.64 20.96
N VAL A 10 7.62 17.46 20.58
CA VAL A 10 7.53 17.04 19.18
C VAL A 10 6.10 16.68 18.85
N ALA A 11 5.63 17.09 17.67
CA ALA A 11 4.38 16.60 17.11
C ALA A 11 4.64 15.71 15.90
N VAL A 12 3.90 14.60 15.79
CA VAL A 12 3.82 13.77 14.57
C VAL A 12 2.42 13.86 14.02
N VAL A 13 2.28 14.38 12.80
CA VAL A 13 1.00 14.52 12.11
C VAL A 13 0.79 13.34 11.18
N GLY A 14 -0.17 12.48 11.53
CA GLY A 14 -0.53 11.29 10.75
C GLY A 14 -0.03 9.98 11.37
N THR A 15 -0.92 8.98 11.31
CA THR A 15 -0.75 7.63 11.87
C THR A 15 -0.82 6.53 10.79
N GLY A 16 -0.38 6.85 9.57
CA GLY A 16 -0.11 5.85 8.53
C GLY A 16 1.24 5.16 8.74
N SER A 17 1.66 4.32 7.79
CA SER A 17 2.88 3.49 7.92
C SER A 17 4.14 4.26 8.32
N SER A 18 4.33 5.49 7.81
CA SER A 18 5.46 6.34 8.18
C SER A 18 5.33 6.88 9.60
N GLY A 19 4.12 7.37 9.97
CA GLY A 19 3.83 7.86 11.32
C GLY A 19 4.06 6.79 12.38
N ILE A 20 3.53 5.58 12.16
CA ILE A 20 3.68 4.44 13.07
C ILE A 20 5.17 4.14 13.37
N GLN A 21 6.01 4.13 12.33
CA GLN A 21 7.43 3.86 12.49
C GLN A 21 8.17 5.00 13.20
N VAL A 22 7.84 6.25 12.90
CA VAL A 22 8.44 7.43 13.51
C VAL A 22 8.01 7.57 14.97
N ILE A 23 6.71 7.42 15.26
CA ILE A 23 6.13 7.56 16.60
C ILE A 23 6.84 6.63 17.60
N SER A 24 7.03 5.36 17.24
CA SER A 24 7.68 4.38 18.12
C SER A 24 9.12 4.77 18.50
N GLN A 25 9.85 5.46 17.62
CA GLN A 25 11.21 5.92 17.87
C GLN A 25 11.23 7.25 18.65
N VAL A 26 10.42 8.22 18.22
CA VAL A 26 10.37 9.55 18.84
C VAL A 26 9.82 9.47 20.26
N ALA A 27 8.89 8.56 20.55
CA ALA A 27 8.34 8.33 21.89
C ALA A 27 9.42 7.95 22.93
N GLU A 28 10.54 7.34 22.51
CA GLU A 28 11.63 6.96 23.38
C GLU A 28 12.58 8.13 23.67
N GLU A 29 12.69 9.09 22.76
CA GLU A 29 13.67 10.17 22.81
C GLU A 29 13.06 11.51 23.28
N ALA A 30 11.80 11.82 22.88
CA ALA A 30 11.19 13.11 23.14
C ALA A 30 10.83 13.36 24.60
N GLY A 31 10.97 14.59 25.05
CA GLY A 31 10.48 15.03 26.35
C GLY A 31 8.94 14.99 26.40
N LYS A 32 8.28 15.43 25.32
CA LYS A 32 6.82 15.30 25.10
C LYS A 32 6.57 14.98 23.62
N LEU A 33 5.70 14.03 23.34
CA LEU A 33 5.26 13.68 22.00
C LEU A 33 3.74 13.82 21.87
N TYR A 34 3.30 14.65 20.93
CA TYR A 34 1.91 14.75 20.51
C TYR A 34 1.71 13.95 19.23
N VAL A 35 0.82 12.97 19.24
CA VAL A 35 0.46 12.17 18.06
C VAL A 35 -0.89 12.67 17.54
N LEU A 36 -0.86 13.36 16.40
CA LEU A 36 -2.04 13.94 15.78
C LEU A 36 -2.65 12.96 14.80
N GLN A 37 -3.77 12.35 15.19
CA GLN A 37 -4.44 11.29 14.45
C GLN A 37 -5.78 11.77 13.88
N ARG A 38 -5.97 11.58 12.55
CA ARG A 38 -7.28 11.71 11.91
C ARG A 38 -7.99 10.35 11.80
N THR A 39 -7.26 9.33 11.41
CA THR A 39 -7.78 7.97 11.23
C THR A 39 -6.78 6.99 11.80
N PRO A 40 -7.16 6.13 12.75
CA PRO A 40 -6.28 5.08 13.25
C PRO A 40 -5.96 4.05 12.14
N ALA A 41 -4.86 3.32 12.29
CA ALA A 41 -4.48 2.27 11.34
C ALA A 41 -4.44 0.91 12.02
N TYR A 42 -4.89 -0.13 11.31
CA TYR A 42 -4.61 -1.50 11.72
C TYR A 42 -3.12 -1.77 11.67
N THR A 43 -2.59 -2.27 12.77
CA THR A 43 -1.19 -2.64 12.91
C THR A 43 -1.04 -4.13 13.17
N ILE A 44 0.14 -4.66 12.90
CA ILE A 44 0.49 -6.05 13.16
C ILE A 44 1.92 -6.11 13.66
N PRO A 45 2.27 -7.03 14.58
CA PRO A 45 3.65 -7.20 15.02
C PRO A 45 4.61 -7.45 13.84
N LEU A 46 5.70 -6.68 13.77
CA LEU A 46 6.72 -6.86 12.74
C LEU A 46 7.49 -8.17 12.92
N GLN A 47 7.60 -8.66 14.17
CA GLN A 47 8.41 -9.84 14.55
C GLN A 47 9.88 -9.70 14.15
N ASN A 48 10.43 -8.48 14.27
CA ASN A 48 11.80 -8.20 13.94
C ASN A 48 12.77 -8.95 14.88
N ARG A 49 13.71 -9.68 14.29
CA ARG A 49 14.69 -10.51 15.00
C ARG A 49 16.02 -10.57 14.26
N PRO A 50 17.12 -10.91 14.93
CA PRO A 50 18.40 -11.15 14.26
C PRO A 50 18.25 -12.22 13.18
N VAL A 51 18.98 -12.04 12.07
CA VAL A 51 19.00 -13.01 10.97
C VAL A 51 19.70 -14.28 11.44
N ASP A 52 19.00 -15.43 11.31
CA ASP A 52 19.63 -16.73 11.51
C ASP A 52 20.60 -17.04 10.35
N PRO A 53 21.90 -17.22 10.60
CA PRO A 53 22.88 -17.53 9.56
C PRO A 53 22.59 -18.81 8.80
N GLY A 54 22.04 -19.83 9.47
CA GLY A 54 21.65 -21.10 8.86
C GLY A 54 20.51 -20.90 7.85
N HIS A 55 19.51 -20.12 8.24
CA HIS A 55 18.40 -19.73 7.37
C HIS A 55 18.92 -18.93 6.15
N ALA A 56 19.78 -17.94 6.36
CA ALA A 56 20.37 -17.14 5.28
C ALA A 56 21.13 -18.02 4.27
N THR A 57 21.89 -19.01 4.74
CA THR A 57 22.62 -19.95 3.90
C THR A 57 21.67 -20.82 3.07
N LYS A 58 20.59 -21.34 3.69
CA LYS A 58 19.55 -22.10 3.00
C LYS A 58 18.87 -21.29 1.91
N MET A 59 18.48 -20.02 2.21
CA MET A 59 17.86 -19.12 1.25
C MET A 59 18.75 -18.84 0.05
N LYS A 60 20.05 -18.62 0.26
CA LYS A 60 21.03 -18.43 -0.82
C LYS A 60 21.17 -19.66 -1.70
N ALA A 61 21.20 -20.85 -1.11
CA ALA A 61 21.29 -22.11 -1.85
C ALA A 61 20.06 -22.38 -2.75
N GLN A 62 18.89 -21.89 -2.36
CA GLN A 62 17.62 -22.07 -3.07
C GLN A 62 17.17 -20.82 -3.84
N TYR A 63 18.07 -19.85 -4.06
CA TYR A 63 17.71 -18.55 -4.60
C TYR A 63 16.96 -18.61 -5.95
N ALA A 64 17.43 -19.43 -6.89
CA ALA A 64 16.80 -19.57 -8.20
C ALA A 64 15.35 -20.11 -8.09
N GLU A 65 15.14 -21.13 -7.26
CA GLU A 65 13.81 -21.69 -6.99
C GLU A 65 12.89 -20.66 -6.31
N LEU A 66 13.40 -19.94 -5.31
CA LEU A 66 12.66 -18.88 -4.64
C LEU A 66 12.22 -17.79 -5.62
N ARG A 67 13.10 -17.37 -6.53
CA ARG A 67 12.78 -16.41 -7.58
C ARG A 67 11.67 -16.89 -8.51
N GLU A 68 11.70 -18.16 -8.91
CA GLU A 68 10.66 -18.74 -9.75
C GLU A 68 9.32 -18.84 -9.00
N ARG A 69 9.33 -19.25 -7.74
CA ARG A 69 8.14 -19.24 -6.87
C ARG A 69 7.57 -17.83 -6.71
N GLN A 70 8.40 -16.80 -6.54
CA GLN A 70 7.97 -15.40 -6.50
C GLN A 70 7.24 -14.98 -7.78
N ARG A 71 7.82 -15.30 -8.94
CA ARG A 71 7.23 -14.98 -10.26
C ARG A 71 5.86 -15.64 -10.48
N ASN A 72 5.61 -16.76 -9.85
CA ASN A 72 4.36 -17.51 -9.97
C ASN A 72 3.39 -17.31 -8.79
N SER A 73 3.79 -16.57 -7.76
CA SER A 73 2.93 -16.23 -6.65
C SER A 73 1.99 -15.06 -6.99
N PHE A 74 0.84 -14.99 -6.33
CA PHE A 74 -0.15 -13.94 -6.54
C PHE A 74 0.43 -12.54 -6.31
N SER A 75 1.20 -12.36 -5.24
CA SER A 75 1.73 -11.06 -4.82
C SER A 75 3.19 -10.80 -5.23
N GLY A 76 3.85 -11.74 -5.92
CA GLY A 76 5.29 -11.63 -6.19
C GLY A 76 6.16 -11.76 -4.93
N PHE A 77 5.57 -12.09 -3.78
CA PHE A 77 6.31 -12.42 -2.58
C PHE A 77 6.25 -13.92 -2.33
N THR A 78 7.38 -14.55 -2.12
CA THR A 78 7.43 -15.70 -1.24
C THR A 78 7.58 -15.12 0.15
N LEU A 79 6.51 -15.09 0.93
CA LEU A 79 6.67 -14.80 2.34
C LEU A 79 7.63 -15.85 2.88
N VAL A 80 8.72 -15.40 3.44
CA VAL A 80 9.76 -16.29 4.02
C VAL A 80 9.17 -17.22 5.09
N HIS A 81 7.99 -16.86 5.59
CA HIS A 81 7.16 -17.65 6.48
C HIS A 81 6.07 -18.46 5.77
N SER A 82 5.81 -18.23 4.47
CA SER A 82 4.80 -18.99 3.72
C SER A 82 5.26 -20.36 3.25
N ASP A 83 6.55 -20.68 3.40
CA ASP A 83 6.98 -22.08 3.36
C ASP A 83 6.34 -22.90 4.51
N LEU A 84 5.84 -22.21 5.53
CA LEU A 84 5.15 -22.80 6.70
C LEU A 84 3.62 -22.70 6.63
N ALA A 85 3.08 -21.93 5.68
CA ALA A 85 1.64 -21.76 5.54
C ALA A 85 1.26 -21.77 4.05
N PRO A 86 0.61 -22.82 3.56
CA PRO A 86 0.08 -22.86 2.20
C PRO A 86 -0.89 -21.69 1.98
N PRO A 87 -1.14 -21.27 0.71
CA PRO A 87 -2.21 -20.34 0.40
C PRO A 87 -3.52 -20.79 1.05
N PRO A 88 -4.38 -19.87 1.52
CA PRO A 88 -5.66 -20.23 2.09
C PRO A 88 -6.52 -20.95 1.05
N THR A 89 -7.28 -21.94 1.50
CA THR A 89 -8.19 -22.72 0.65
C THR A 89 -9.63 -22.62 1.08
N GLN A 90 -9.92 -21.99 2.23
CA GLN A 90 -11.23 -21.90 2.85
C GLN A 90 -11.61 -20.45 3.12
N SER A 91 -12.91 -20.18 3.14
CA SER A 91 -13.51 -18.95 3.65
C SER A 91 -13.40 -18.92 5.19
N ALA A 92 -13.31 -17.70 5.76
CA ALA A 92 -13.39 -17.53 7.22
C ALA A 92 -14.74 -17.97 7.79
N LEU A 93 -15.79 -17.97 6.97
CA LEU A 93 -17.16 -18.34 7.38
C LEU A 93 -17.44 -19.85 7.25
N GLU A 94 -16.56 -20.60 6.60
CA GLU A 94 -16.69 -22.05 6.42
C GLU A 94 -16.05 -22.87 7.56
N VAL A 95 -15.38 -22.20 8.49
CA VAL A 95 -14.69 -22.83 9.61
C VAL A 95 -15.36 -22.45 10.95
N SER A 96 -15.15 -23.26 12.00
CA SER A 96 -15.65 -22.89 13.33
C SER A 96 -14.95 -21.65 13.89
N ASP A 97 -15.56 -20.98 14.86
CA ASP A 97 -15.00 -19.81 15.53
C ASP A 97 -13.63 -20.11 16.15
N GLU A 98 -13.48 -21.33 16.75
CA GLU A 98 -12.22 -21.76 17.35
C GLU A 98 -11.12 -21.94 16.29
N ALA A 99 -11.44 -22.58 15.16
CA ALA A 99 -10.49 -22.80 14.08
C ALA A 99 -10.10 -21.46 13.42
N ARG A 100 -11.07 -20.56 13.21
CA ARG A 100 -10.85 -19.22 12.67
C ARG A 100 -9.93 -18.40 13.58
N ARG A 101 -10.21 -18.39 14.89
CA ARG A 101 -9.37 -17.71 15.87
C ARG A 101 -7.96 -18.29 15.92
N ALA A 102 -7.81 -19.61 15.90
CA ALA A 102 -6.50 -20.25 15.88
C ALA A 102 -5.67 -19.87 14.65
N GLU A 103 -6.29 -19.77 13.47
CA GLU A 103 -5.62 -19.29 12.26
C GLU A 103 -5.20 -17.83 12.38
N TYR A 104 -6.07 -16.96 12.90
CA TYR A 104 -5.70 -15.55 13.13
C TYR A 104 -4.55 -15.40 14.13
N GLU A 105 -4.54 -16.17 15.24
CA GLU A 105 -3.44 -16.18 16.19
C GLU A 105 -2.11 -16.63 15.53
N ASN A 106 -2.18 -17.68 14.70
CA ASN A 106 -1.02 -18.17 13.95
C ASN A 106 -0.45 -17.11 13.00
N ARG A 107 -1.33 -16.42 12.24
CA ARG A 107 -0.94 -15.34 11.34
C ARG A 107 -0.41 -14.11 12.09
N TRP A 108 -1.01 -13.79 13.23
CA TRP A 108 -0.55 -12.72 14.10
C TRP A 108 0.85 -13.00 14.66
N ALA A 109 1.07 -14.22 15.14
CA ALA A 109 2.37 -14.66 15.64
C ALA A 109 3.46 -14.68 14.55
N SER A 110 3.08 -14.97 13.30
CA SER A 110 3.99 -14.89 12.16
C SER A 110 4.35 -13.46 11.78
N GLY A 111 3.47 -12.51 12.05
CA GLY A 111 3.70 -11.07 11.78
C GLY A 111 3.71 -10.67 10.31
N GLY A 112 4.13 -9.45 10.05
CA GLY A 112 4.28 -8.90 8.70
C GLY A 112 2.97 -8.86 7.91
N LEU A 113 2.94 -9.38 6.68
CA LEU A 113 1.75 -9.41 5.82
C LEU A 113 0.94 -10.71 5.94
N SER A 114 1.28 -11.56 6.92
CA SER A 114 0.68 -12.88 7.10
C SER A 114 -0.86 -12.89 7.16
N PRO A 115 -1.56 -11.92 7.79
CA PRO A 115 -3.03 -11.90 7.86
C PRO A 115 -3.75 -11.81 6.51
N TYR A 116 -3.10 -11.28 5.46
CA TYR A 116 -3.67 -11.30 4.12
C TYR A 116 -3.90 -12.72 3.57
N TYR A 117 -3.26 -13.71 4.18
CA TYR A 117 -3.29 -15.12 3.76
C TYR A 117 -3.98 -16.02 4.78
N ALA A 118 -4.79 -15.46 5.69
CA ALA A 118 -5.52 -16.27 6.65
C ALA A 118 -6.66 -17.06 5.98
N PHE A 119 -7.48 -16.38 5.18
CA PHE A 119 -8.63 -16.97 4.49
C PHE A 119 -8.76 -16.39 3.08
N THR A 120 -9.48 -17.10 2.19
CA THR A 120 -9.60 -16.74 0.78
C THR A 120 -10.39 -15.47 0.53
N ASP A 121 -11.26 -15.09 1.44
CA ASP A 121 -12.31 -14.08 1.26
C ASP A 121 -12.19 -12.86 2.19
N SER A 122 -11.12 -12.76 2.97
CA SER A 122 -10.94 -11.65 3.94
C SER A 122 -10.98 -10.26 3.29
N LEU A 123 -10.68 -10.14 2.01
CA LEU A 123 -10.76 -8.88 1.24
C LEU A 123 -11.91 -8.85 0.23
N LEU A 124 -12.72 -9.91 0.16
CA LEU A 124 -13.80 -10.06 -0.83
C LEU A 124 -15.18 -10.08 -0.19
N ASN A 125 -15.27 -10.48 1.08
CA ASN A 125 -16.52 -10.63 1.82
C ASN A 125 -16.48 -9.80 3.10
N MET A 126 -17.47 -8.92 3.29
CA MET A 126 -17.52 -8.00 4.43
C MET A 126 -17.69 -8.73 5.77
N GLU A 127 -18.51 -9.78 5.84
CA GLU A 127 -18.73 -10.54 7.08
C GLU A 127 -17.44 -11.27 7.49
N SER A 128 -16.78 -11.92 6.54
CA SER A 128 -15.47 -12.52 6.73
C SER A 128 -14.42 -11.50 7.20
N ASN A 129 -14.39 -10.33 6.55
CA ASN A 129 -13.50 -9.22 6.90
C ASN A 129 -13.70 -8.73 8.34
N GLN A 130 -14.96 -8.59 8.77
CA GLN A 130 -15.29 -8.13 10.13
C GLN A 130 -14.76 -9.05 11.21
N THR A 131 -14.72 -10.38 10.98
CA THR A 131 -14.14 -11.32 11.96
C THR A 131 -12.65 -11.08 12.19
N LEU A 132 -11.88 -10.78 11.14
CA LEU A 132 -10.48 -10.41 11.24
C LEU A 132 -10.30 -9.00 11.85
N ALA A 133 -11.17 -8.07 11.47
CA ALA A 133 -11.15 -6.71 11.99
C ALA A 133 -11.36 -6.67 13.50
N GLU A 134 -12.34 -7.44 14.02
CA GLU A 134 -12.57 -7.51 15.47
C GLU A 134 -11.42 -8.18 16.20
N PHE A 135 -10.89 -9.27 15.66
CA PHE A 135 -9.68 -9.90 16.21
C PHE A 135 -8.52 -8.89 16.31
N ALA A 136 -8.30 -8.09 15.28
CA ALA A 136 -7.24 -7.07 15.30
C ALA A 136 -7.52 -5.96 16.33
N ARG A 137 -8.78 -5.52 16.49
CA ARG A 137 -9.18 -4.55 17.52
C ARG A 137 -8.99 -5.11 18.93
N GLU A 138 -9.33 -6.37 19.16
CA GLU A 138 -9.02 -7.04 20.46
C GLU A 138 -7.52 -6.98 20.78
N LYS A 139 -6.66 -7.23 19.78
CA LYS A 139 -5.20 -7.13 19.95
C LYS A 139 -4.72 -5.71 20.26
N ILE A 140 -5.35 -4.68 19.68
CA ILE A 140 -5.06 -3.28 20.00
C ILE A 140 -5.46 -3.00 21.45
N ARG A 141 -6.70 -3.30 21.84
CA ARG A 141 -7.21 -3.08 23.20
C ARG A 141 -6.37 -3.77 24.28
N ALA A 142 -5.89 -4.97 24.00
CA ALA A 142 -5.05 -5.73 24.94
C ALA A 142 -3.65 -5.13 25.19
N ARG A 143 -3.21 -4.16 24.38
CA ARG A 143 -1.88 -3.55 24.48
C ARG A 143 -1.90 -2.11 24.98
N ILE A 144 -3.05 -1.51 25.18
CA ILE A 144 -3.24 -0.12 25.62
C ILE A 144 -3.86 -0.12 27.00
N ASP A 145 -3.22 0.57 27.96
CA ASP A 145 -3.65 0.59 29.36
C ASP A 145 -4.91 1.45 29.56
N ASP A 146 -5.03 2.56 28.84
CA ASP A 146 -6.19 3.45 28.89
C ASP A 146 -7.27 2.99 27.88
N PRO A 147 -8.47 2.56 28.34
CA PRO A 147 -9.52 2.08 27.45
C PRO A 147 -10.05 3.16 26.50
N VAL A 148 -10.01 4.42 26.85
CA VAL A 148 -10.45 5.52 25.97
C VAL A 148 -9.46 5.70 24.82
N ILE A 149 -8.18 5.68 25.11
CA ILE A 149 -7.12 5.71 24.10
C ILE A 149 -7.17 4.45 23.24
N ALA A 150 -7.40 3.28 23.82
CA ALA A 150 -7.52 2.02 23.08
C ALA A 150 -8.63 2.09 22.01
N GLU A 151 -9.82 2.60 22.37
CA GLU A 151 -10.91 2.75 21.39
C GLU A 151 -10.59 3.78 20.29
N LYS A 152 -9.94 4.90 20.61
CA LYS A 152 -9.49 5.87 19.62
C LYS A 152 -8.42 5.33 18.66
N LEU A 153 -7.69 4.29 19.07
CA LEU A 153 -6.71 3.59 18.24
C LEU A 153 -7.29 2.41 17.46
N CYS A 154 -8.58 2.04 17.69
CA CYS A 154 -9.27 0.98 16.98
C CYS A 154 -9.87 1.49 15.65
N PRO A 155 -9.38 1.03 14.47
CA PRO A 155 -9.94 1.43 13.19
C PRO A 155 -11.36 0.89 12.98
N GLN A 156 -12.21 1.66 12.26
CA GLN A 156 -13.59 1.30 11.96
C GLN A 156 -13.83 0.96 10.48
N TYR A 157 -12.84 1.14 9.62
CA TYR A 157 -12.92 0.74 8.22
C TYR A 157 -12.62 -0.77 8.04
N PRO A 158 -13.04 -1.39 6.93
CA PRO A 158 -12.74 -2.81 6.67
C PRO A 158 -11.23 -3.06 6.67
N ILE A 159 -10.78 -4.02 7.48
CA ILE A 159 -9.36 -4.36 7.56
C ILE A 159 -8.83 -4.81 6.18
N LEU A 160 -7.53 -4.64 5.91
CA LEU A 160 -6.86 -4.89 4.63
C LEU A 160 -7.17 -3.88 3.51
N THR A 161 -8.22 -3.05 3.61
CA THR A 161 -8.51 -2.01 2.61
C THR A 161 -7.55 -0.82 2.66
N ARG A 162 -6.78 -0.72 3.74
CA ARG A 162 -5.54 0.06 3.83
C ARG A 162 -4.41 -0.89 4.18
N ARG A 163 -3.19 -0.56 3.79
CA ARG A 163 -2.03 -1.41 4.09
C ARG A 163 -1.92 -1.66 5.59
N LEU A 164 -1.89 -2.93 6.00
CA LEU A 164 -1.49 -3.30 7.34
C LEU A 164 -0.06 -2.80 7.60
N SER A 165 0.12 -2.11 8.71
CA SER A 165 1.41 -1.52 9.07
C SER A 165 2.12 -2.41 10.08
N PRO A 166 3.16 -3.16 9.68
CA PRO A 166 3.99 -3.88 10.63
C PRO A 166 4.68 -2.88 11.57
N GLU A 167 4.61 -3.15 12.86
CA GLU A 167 5.08 -2.24 13.89
C GLU A 167 5.88 -2.95 15.00
N THR A 168 6.69 -2.17 15.70
CA THR A 168 7.39 -2.60 16.91
C THR A 168 7.20 -1.50 17.95
N ARG A 169 6.50 -1.82 19.03
CA ARG A 169 6.23 -0.92 20.18
C ARG A 169 5.45 0.36 19.86
N TYR A 170 4.72 0.42 18.72
CA TYR A 170 3.89 1.57 18.39
C TYR A 170 2.73 1.72 19.36
N LEU A 171 2.01 0.65 19.65
CA LEU A 171 0.87 0.69 20.56
C LEU A 171 1.34 0.97 22.00
N GLU A 172 2.41 0.35 22.46
CA GLU A 172 2.98 0.61 23.78
C GLU A 172 3.50 2.05 23.96
N ALA A 173 3.77 2.76 22.87
CA ALA A 173 4.14 4.17 22.96
C ALA A 173 3.04 5.00 23.65
N PHE A 174 1.77 4.66 23.46
CA PHE A 174 0.63 5.36 24.06
C PHE A 174 0.44 5.09 25.58
N ASN A 175 1.11 4.07 26.13
CA ASN A 175 1.15 3.82 27.58
C ASN A 175 2.25 4.67 28.29
N ARG A 176 3.03 5.45 27.53
CA ARG A 176 4.11 6.28 28.08
C ARG A 176 3.56 7.63 28.56
N PRO A 177 4.02 8.14 29.71
CA PRO A 177 3.50 9.41 30.25
C PRO A 177 3.87 10.65 29.41
N ASN A 178 4.88 10.54 28.55
CA ASN A 178 5.31 11.61 27.65
C ASN A 178 4.59 11.60 26.28
N VAL A 179 3.71 10.64 26.00
CA VAL A 179 2.98 10.54 24.73
C VAL A 179 1.51 10.92 24.94
N GLU A 180 1.00 11.73 24.04
CA GLU A 180 -0.39 12.18 24.05
C GLU A 180 -1.02 12.01 22.67
N LEU A 181 -2.17 11.34 22.61
CA LEU A 181 -2.98 11.20 21.41
C LEU A 181 -3.89 12.41 21.27
N VAL A 182 -3.77 13.11 20.14
CA VAL A 182 -4.65 14.21 19.75
C VAL A 182 -5.54 13.74 18.61
N ASP A 183 -6.85 13.64 18.88
CA ASP A 183 -7.84 13.24 17.88
C ASP A 183 -8.25 14.44 17.03
N LEU A 184 -7.80 14.44 15.77
CA LEU A 184 -8.08 15.53 14.82
C LEU A 184 -9.54 15.57 14.31
N LEU A 185 -10.33 14.55 14.58
CA LEU A 185 -11.77 14.57 14.32
C LEU A 185 -12.53 15.38 15.40
N GLU A 186 -12.02 15.35 16.62
CA GLU A 186 -12.57 16.15 17.74
C GLU A 186 -11.94 17.55 17.79
N THR A 187 -10.63 17.63 17.55
CA THR A 187 -9.82 18.85 17.67
C THR A 187 -8.97 19.09 16.43
N PRO A 188 -9.52 19.71 15.38
CA PRO A 188 -8.79 19.93 14.13
C PRO A 188 -7.61 20.91 14.29
N ILE A 189 -6.62 20.77 13.41
CA ILE A 189 -5.53 21.74 13.29
C ILE A 189 -6.08 23.03 12.68
N HIS A 190 -5.85 24.15 13.38
CA HIS A 190 -6.27 25.48 12.90
C HIS A 190 -5.12 26.24 12.24
N ARG A 191 -3.97 26.35 12.89
CA ARG A 191 -2.82 27.08 12.36
C ARG A 191 -1.52 26.74 13.08
N PHE A 192 -0.43 27.04 12.43
CA PHE A 192 0.89 27.10 13.07
C PHE A 192 1.13 28.50 13.65
N THR A 193 1.89 28.55 14.72
CA THR A 193 2.39 29.78 15.36
C THR A 193 3.91 29.73 15.45
N GLU A 194 4.53 30.80 15.94
CA GLU A 194 5.96 30.80 16.22
C GLU A 194 6.35 29.86 17.38
N GLN A 195 5.40 29.55 18.26
CA GLN A 195 5.60 28.72 19.45
C GLN A 195 5.15 27.28 19.26
N GLY A 196 4.35 27.00 18.23
CA GLY A 196 3.85 25.63 18.06
C GLY A 196 2.66 25.49 17.12
N LEU A 197 1.63 24.78 17.56
CA LEU A 197 0.48 24.37 16.75
C LEU A 197 -0.83 24.55 17.54
N VAL A 198 -1.80 25.24 16.95
CA VAL A 198 -3.14 25.37 17.54
C VAL A 198 -4.04 24.25 17.02
N VAL A 199 -4.54 23.43 17.95
CA VAL A 199 -5.52 22.36 17.72
C VAL A 199 -6.76 22.67 18.57
N GLY A 200 -7.93 22.74 17.93
CA GLY A 200 -9.10 23.29 18.61
C GLY A 200 -8.79 24.68 19.22
N ASP A 201 -9.08 24.86 20.48
CA ASP A 201 -8.81 26.10 21.22
C ASP A 201 -7.47 26.09 22.01
N THR A 202 -6.67 25.02 21.83
CA THR A 202 -5.43 24.81 22.60
C THR A 202 -4.19 25.00 21.72
N GLU A 203 -3.23 25.78 22.19
CA GLU A 203 -1.91 25.86 21.59
C GLU A 203 -0.98 24.83 22.23
N LEU A 204 -0.46 23.92 21.38
CA LEU A 204 0.55 22.96 21.75
C LEU A 204 1.94 23.58 21.50
N PRO A 205 2.75 23.81 22.54
CA PRO A 205 4.10 24.31 22.34
C PRO A 205 4.97 23.22 21.71
N LEU A 206 5.74 23.56 20.66
CA LEU A 206 6.50 22.59 19.88
C LEU A 206 7.88 23.11 19.51
N ASP A 207 8.88 22.25 19.66
CA ASP A 207 10.23 22.44 19.09
C ASP A 207 10.35 21.89 17.67
N ALA A 208 9.53 20.87 17.33
CA ALA A 208 9.55 20.24 16.03
C ALA A 208 8.21 19.63 15.62
N VAL A 209 7.93 19.63 14.32
CA VAL A 209 6.77 18.94 13.73
C VAL A 209 7.26 17.98 12.66
N ILE A 210 6.79 16.74 12.70
CA ILE A 210 7.06 15.70 11.71
C ILE A 210 5.78 15.44 10.92
N PHE A 211 5.79 15.75 9.63
CA PHE A 211 4.67 15.47 8.75
C PHE A 211 4.76 14.06 8.19
N ALA A 212 3.84 13.19 8.60
CA ALA A 212 3.64 11.84 8.08
C ALA A 212 2.28 11.72 7.36
N THR A 213 1.90 12.76 6.62
CA THR A 213 0.57 12.98 6.03
C THR A 213 0.31 12.18 4.76
N GLY A 214 1.32 11.46 4.26
CA GLY A 214 1.21 10.60 3.09
C GLY A 214 1.68 11.25 1.79
N PHE A 215 1.44 10.55 0.68
CA PHE A 215 1.89 10.94 -0.65
C PHE A 215 0.72 10.85 -1.63
N ASP A 216 0.81 11.62 -2.72
CA ASP A 216 0.01 11.39 -3.92
C ASP A 216 0.60 10.20 -4.67
N VAL A 217 -0.02 9.03 -4.44
CA VAL A 217 0.47 7.75 -4.95
C VAL A 217 0.13 7.64 -6.43
N MET A 218 1.01 7.01 -7.20
CA MET A 218 0.95 6.69 -8.62
C MET A 218 1.10 7.89 -9.56
N THR A 219 0.29 8.93 -9.44
CA THR A 219 0.28 10.04 -10.40
C THR A 219 1.10 11.24 -9.95
N GLY A 220 1.24 11.48 -8.64
CA GLY A 220 1.77 12.72 -8.10
C GLY A 220 3.19 13.07 -8.51
N ALA A 221 4.05 12.09 -8.80
CA ALA A 221 5.39 12.35 -9.34
C ALA A 221 5.33 12.75 -10.82
N MET A 222 4.49 12.07 -11.62
CA MET A 222 4.33 12.32 -13.05
C MET A 222 3.60 13.65 -13.32
N ASP A 223 2.63 14.02 -12.50
CA ASP A 223 1.89 15.29 -12.60
C ASP A 223 2.77 16.53 -12.38
N ARG A 224 3.97 16.36 -11.81
CA ARG A 224 4.96 17.42 -11.59
C ARG A 224 5.95 17.57 -12.75
N ILE A 225 5.91 16.66 -13.71
CA ILE A 225 6.75 16.67 -14.92
C ILE A 225 5.89 17.13 -16.09
N ASP A 226 6.38 18.05 -16.89
CA ASP A 226 5.69 18.49 -18.12
C ASP A 226 5.86 17.43 -19.22
N ILE A 227 5.08 16.34 -19.12
CA ILE A 227 5.07 15.24 -20.07
C ILE A 227 4.01 15.54 -21.13
N ARG A 228 4.43 15.61 -22.40
CA ARG A 228 3.57 15.96 -23.53
C ARG A 228 3.57 14.86 -24.58
N GLY A 229 2.38 14.51 -25.01
CA GLY A 229 2.11 13.57 -26.10
C GLY A 229 1.72 14.27 -27.41
N ARG A 230 0.90 13.60 -28.21
CA ARG A 230 0.36 14.11 -29.47
C ARG A 230 -0.41 15.42 -29.24
N ASP A 231 -0.39 16.29 -30.21
CA ASP A 231 -1.11 17.60 -30.19
C ASP A 231 -0.83 18.43 -28.94
N ASN A 232 0.35 18.24 -28.36
CA ASN A 232 0.80 18.93 -27.15
C ASN A 232 -0.06 18.64 -25.90
N LEU A 233 -0.82 17.52 -25.91
CA LEU A 233 -1.61 17.04 -24.79
C LEU A 233 -0.71 16.72 -23.59
N THR A 234 -0.97 17.32 -22.43
CA THR A 234 -0.20 16.98 -21.22
C THR A 234 -0.76 15.72 -20.55
N LEU A 235 0.11 14.92 -19.95
CA LEU A 235 -0.29 13.72 -19.19
C LEU A 235 -1.25 14.09 -18.04
N LYS A 236 -1.01 15.22 -17.38
CA LYS A 236 -1.89 15.76 -16.35
C LYS A 236 -3.30 16.05 -16.88
N THR A 237 -3.43 16.62 -18.07
CA THR A 237 -4.73 16.85 -18.72
C THR A 237 -5.38 15.53 -19.11
N ARG A 238 -4.60 14.56 -19.62
CA ARG A 238 -5.09 13.22 -19.98
C ARG A 238 -5.75 12.51 -18.80
N TRP A 239 -5.19 12.68 -17.60
CA TRP A 239 -5.67 12.03 -16.37
C TRP A 239 -6.63 12.88 -15.53
N SER A 240 -7.02 14.08 -15.98
CA SER A 240 -7.88 14.98 -15.20
C SER A 240 -9.27 14.44 -14.94
N GLU A 241 -9.83 13.63 -15.85
CA GLU A 241 -11.16 13.03 -15.72
C GLU A 241 -11.13 11.60 -15.16
N GLY A 242 -9.93 11.04 -14.99
CA GLY A 242 -9.72 9.70 -14.48
C GLY A 242 -8.42 9.10 -15.01
N LEU A 243 -7.89 8.20 -14.25
CA LEU A 243 -6.64 7.54 -14.58
C LEU A 243 -6.83 6.55 -15.72
N THR A 244 -6.01 6.65 -16.75
CA THR A 244 -5.96 5.70 -17.85
C THR A 244 -4.55 5.16 -18.03
N SER A 245 -4.44 3.89 -18.38
CA SER A 245 -3.19 3.26 -18.81
C SER A 245 -3.46 1.97 -19.55
N HIS A 246 -2.52 1.56 -20.38
CA HIS A 246 -2.48 0.23 -20.97
C HIS A 246 -1.37 -0.59 -20.33
N LEU A 247 -1.70 -1.77 -19.81
CA LEU A 247 -0.78 -2.69 -19.11
C LEU A 247 -0.01 -2.05 -17.93
N GLY A 248 -0.47 -0.91 -17.41
CA GLY A 248 0.25 -0.19 -16.34
C GLY A 248 1.62 0.34 -16.74
N MET A 249 1.90 0.48 -18.03
CA MET A 249 3.20 0.89 -18.58
C MET A 249 3.13 1.97 -19.66
N MET A 250 1.99 2.22 -20.24
CA MET A 250 1.79 3.14 -21.37
C MET A 250 0.43 3.83 -21.27
N THR A 251 0.19 4.87 -22.06
CA THR A 251 -1.11 5.50 -22.25
C THR A 251 -1.27 6.01 -23.68
N GLU A 252 -2.49 5.99 -24.18
CA GLU A 252 -2.87 6.48 -25.52
C GLU A 252 -2.55 7.98 -25.64
N GLY A 253 -2.11 8.40 -26.84
CA GLY A 253 -1.70 9.77 -27.12
C GLY A 253 -0.25 10.09 -26.75
N PHE A 254 0.51 9.14 -26.19
CA PHE A 254 1.91 9.31 -25.78
C PHE A 254 2.80 8.22 -26.40
N PRO A 255 3.09 8.31 -27.72
CA PRO A 255 3.87 7.29 -28.41
C PRO A 255 5.27 7.18 -27.82
N ASN A 256 5.79 5.94 -27.78
CA ASN A 256 7.12 5.61 -27.26
C ASN A 256 7.37 6.03 -25.80
N PHE A 257 6.32 6.35 -25.05
CA PHE A 257 6.43 6.72 -23.65
C PHE A 257 6.06 5.55 -22.75
N PHE A 258 7.01 5.11 -21.95
CA PHE A 258 6.86 4.01 -21.01
C PHE A 258 7.16 4.48 -19.59
N TRP A 259 6.52 3.84 -18.63
CA TRP A 259 6.87 3.95 -17.22
C TRP A 259 6.93 2.57 -16.55
N ILE A 260 7.59 2.51 -15.41
CA ILE A 260 7.75 1.32 -14.61
C ILE A 260 7.10 1.55 -13.25
N ASN A 261 6.41 0.53 -12.71
CA ASN A 261 5.66 0.62 -11.46
C ASN A 261 4.63 1.76 -11.44
N GLY A 262 4.04 2.08 -12.57
CA GLY A 262 3.07 3.16 -12.71
C GLY A 262 1.62 2.75 -12.41
N PRO A 263 0.69 3.66 -12.73
CA PRO A 263 -0.74 3.44 -12.53
C PRO A 263 -1.25 2.16 -13.20
N HIS A 264 -2.18 1.47 -12.53
CA HIS A 264 -2.73 0.17 -12.94
C HIS A 264 -1.71 -0.97 -13.07
N SER A 265 -0.51 -0.79 -12.53
CA SER A 265 0.45 -1.90 -12.34
C SER A 265 0.11 -2.70 -11.09
N PRO A 266 0.54 -3.98 -10.99
CA PRO A 266 0.44 -4.76 -9.76
C PRO A 266 1.11 -4.07 -8.57
N PHE A 267 0.39 -4.03 -7.46
CA PHE A 267 0.80 -3.27 -6.26
C PHE A 267 1.84 -4.00 -5.38
N TYR A 268 2.16 -5.24 -5.64
CA TYR A 268 2.76 -6.14 -4.65
C TYR A 268 4.28 -5.98 -4.47
N ASN A 269 5.09 -6.75 -5.20
CA ASN A 269 6.56 -6.68 -5.14
C ASN A 269 7.09 -5.73 -6.24
N PRO A 270 7.40 -4.47 -5.91
CA PRO A 270 7.75 -3.48 -6.94
C PRO A 270 9.09 -3.80 -7.64
N ILE A 271 10.01 -4.52 -6.98
CA ILE A 271 11.30 -4.88 -7.59
C ILE A 271 11.08 -5.96 -8.64
N LEU A 272 10.34 -7.02 -8.30
CA LEU A 272 10.00 -8.08 -9.24
C LEU A 272 9.18 -7.58 -10.43
N LEU A 273 8.25 -6.66 -10.14
CA LEU A 273 7.45 -6.02 -11.18
C LEU A 273 8.32 -5.18 -12.11
N ALA A 274 9.23 -4.36 -11.56
CA ALA A 274 10.13 -3.53 -12.35
C ALA A 274 11.02 -4.38 -13.28
N GLU A 275 11.60 -5.47 -12.77
CA GLU A 275 12.36 -6.41 -13.61
C GLU A 275 11.50 -6.93 -14.78
N TYR A 276 10.29 -7.39 -14.50
CA TYR A 276 9.39 -7.91 -15.53
C TYR A 276 8.98 -6.85 -16.55
N GLN A 277 8.66 -5.62 -16.09
CA GLN A 277 8.29 -4.52 -16.97
C GLN A 277 9.46 -4.04 -17.82
N CYS A 278 10.69 -4.00 -17.27
CA CYS A 278 11.89 -3.72 -18.04
C CYS A 278 12.12 -4.75 -19.15
N ASP A 279 12.05 -6.05 -18.81
CA ASP A 279 12.21 -7.12 -19.79
C ASP A 279 11.15 -7.00 -20.90
N PHE A 280 9.88 -6.79 -20.52
CA PHE A 280 8.77 -6.64 -21.47
C PHE A 280 8.97 -5.45 -22.42
N ILE A 281 9.34 -4.27 -21.89
CA ILE A 281 9.60 -3.06 -22.70
C ILE A 281 10.81 -3.26 -23.62
N CYS A 282 11.88 -3.87 -23.12
CA CYS A 282 13.05 -4.19 -23.94
C CYS A 282 12.71 -5.14 -25.09
N ASP A 283 11.88 -6.14 -24.81
CA ASP A 283 11.38 -7.06 -25.82
C ASP A 283 10.54 -6.35 -26.89
N LEU A 284 9.60 -5.45 -26.47
CA LEU A 284 8.81 -4.65 -27.41
C LEU A 284 9.71 -3.81 -28.32
N ILE A 285 10.68 -3.11 -27.75
CA ILE A 285 11.62 -2.27 -28.51
C ILE A 285 12.46 -3.13 -29.49
N THR A 286 12.81 -4.34 -29.09
CA THR A 286 13.57 -5.27 -29.93
C THR A 286 12.75 -5.73 -31.11
N ASP A 287 11.48 -6.09 -30.87
CA ASP A 287 10.54 -6.51 -31.90
C ASP A 287 10.28 -5.37 -32.90
N LEU A 288 10.03 -4.14 -32.43
CA LEU A 288 9.88 -2.94 -33.27
C LEU A 288 11.08 -2.73 -34.20
N LYS A 289 12.31 -2.83 -33.68
CA LYS A 289 13.52 -2.69 -34.48
C LYS A 289 13.67 -3.78 -35.55
N ALA A 290 13.24 -5.00 -35.23
CA ALA A 290 13.27 -6.12 -36.20
C ALA A 290 12.29 -5.89 -37.36
N ASP A 291 11.17 -5.23 -37.10
CA ASP A 291 10.11 -4.90 -38.07
C ASP A 291 10.32 -3.57 -38.77
N ASN A 292 11.44 -2.85 -38.49
CA ASN A 292 11.75 -1.51 -39.00
C ASN A 292 10.63 -0.49 -38.70
N THR A 293 10.04 -0.56 -37.52
CA THR A 293 9.05 0.37 -37.01
C THR A 293 9.65 1.23 -35.90
N ASP A 294 9.25 2.51 -35.85
CA ASP A 294 9.83 3.51 -34.94
C ASP A 294 8.85 3.99 -33.87
N LEU A 295 7.58 3.58 -33.97
CA LEU A 295 6.54 4.07 -33.10
C LEU A 295 5.68 2.93 -32.56
N ILE A 296 5.40 3.01 -31.26
CA ILE A 296 4.40 2.20 -30.58
C ILE A 296 3.58 3.05 -29.60
N GLU A 297 2.28 2.92 -29.64
CA GLU A 297 1.38 3.47 -28.61
C GLU A 297 0.15 2.55 -28.45
N PRO A 298 -0.52 2.55 -27.28
CA PRO A 298 -1.76 1.80 -27.12
C PRO A 298 -2.86 2.32 -28.03
N LEU A 299 -3.69 1.42 -28.53
CA LEU A 299 -4.96 1.78 -29.15
C LEU A 299 -5.95 2.25 -28.04
N PRO A 300 -6.81 3.26 -28.33
CA PRO A 300 -7.81 3.75 -27.39
C PRO A 300 -8.69 2.64 -26.81
N GLU A 301 -9.12 1.70 -27.65
CA GLU A 301 -10.00 0.59 -27.28
C GLU A 301 -9.29 -0.42 -26.35
N ALA A 302 -8.01 -0.68 -26.60
CA ALA A 302 -7.21 -1.59 -25.79
C ALA A 302 -6.89 -0.98 -24.40
N GLU A 303 -6.60 0.31 -24.35
CA GLU A 303 -6.46 1.04 -23.09
C GLU A 303 -7.78 1.02 -22.30
N ALA A 304 -8.90 1.36 -22.94
CA ALA A 304 -10.22 1.37 -22.29
C ALA A 304 -10.59 -0.02 -21.74
N GLN A 305 -10.34 -1.09 -22.48
CA GLN A 305 -10.57 -2.47 -22.03
C GLN A 305 -9.70 -2.83 -20.82
N TYR A 306 -8.43 -2.44 -20.82
CA TYR A 306 -7.53 -2.70 -19.69
C TYR A 306 -7.93 -1.91 -18.45
N VAL A 307 -8.33 -0.64 -18.59
CA VAL A 307 -8.88 0.19 -17.51
C VAL A 307 -10.15 -0.43 -16.94
N GLN A 308 -11.08 -0.85 -17.80
CA GLN A 308 -12.32 -1.51 -17.38
C GLN A 308 -12.02 -2.79 -16.59
N LEU A 309 -11.17 -3.66 -17.13
CA LEU A 309 -10.76 -4.90 -16.45
C LEU A 309 -10.15 -4.61 -15.07
N THR A 310 -9.28 -3.59 -14.97
CA THR A 310 -8.65 -3.18 -13.71
C THR A 310 -9.69 -2.70 -12.69
N ASN A 311 -10.66 -1.90 -13.14
CA ASN A 311 -11.76 -1.41 -12.31
C ASN A 311 -12.69 -2.56 -11.86
N ASP A 312 -13.04 -3.50 -12.75
CA ASP A 312 -13.89 -4.64 -12.41
C ASP A 312 -13.24 -5.51 -11.33
N ILE A 313 -11.94 -5.77 -11.45
CA ILE A 313 -11.17 -6.49 -10.43
C ILE A 313 -11.15 -5.70 -9.12
N GLY A 314 -10.88 -4.39 -9.14
CA GLY A 314 -10.89 -3.54 -7.96
C GLY A 314 -12.25 -3.52 -7.26
N ASN A 315 -13.32 -3.39 -8.04
CA ASN A 315 -14.70 -3.35 -7.56
C ASN A 315 -15.20 -4.70 -7.00
N SER A 316 -14.57 -5.81 -7.36
CA SER A 316 -14.85 -7.11 -6.77
C SER A 316 -14.27 -7.30 -5.35
N THR A 317 -13.52 -6.33 -4.87
CA THR A 317 -12.88 -6.32 -3.54
C THR A 317 -13.56 -5.34 -2.59
N LEU A 318 -13.13 -5.33 -1.33
CA LEU A 318 -13.59 -4.37 -0.33
C LEU A 318 -12.88 -3.00 -0.41
N TYR A 319 -11.91 -2.79 -1.31
CA TYR A 319 -11.23 -1.48 -1.43
C TYR A 319 -12.20 -0.32 -1.65
N PRO A 320 -13.25 -0.43 -2.48
CA PRO A 320 -14.21 0.65 -2.67
C PRO A 320 -15.06 0.99 -1.44
N GLN A 321 -15.07 0.13 -0.41
CA GLN A 321 -15.88 0.30 0.81
C GLN A 321 -15.24 1.22 1.86
N SER A 322 -14.07 1.78 1.59
CA SER A 322 -13.39 2.73 2.50
C SER A 322 -12.64 3.78 1.71
N ASP A 323 -12.43 4.95 2.35
CA ASP A 323 -11.50 5.95 1.83
C ASP A 323 -10.08 5.44 1.99
N ASN A 324 -9.37 5.31 0.90
CA ASN A 324 -7.99 4.79 0.92
C ASN A 324 -7.20 5.26 -0.31
N TYR A 325 -5.88 5.26 -0.18
CA TYR A 325 -4.99 5.70 -1.25
C TYR A 325 -4.95 4.74 -2.46
N TYR A 326 -5.46 3.51 -2.34
CA TYR A 326 -5.59 2.59 -3.48
C TYR A 326 -6.65 3.05 -4.48
N MET A 327 -7.63 3.83 -3.98
CA MET A 327 -8.71 4.43 -4.76
C MET A 327 -8.49 5.92 -5.04
N GLY A 328 -7.36 6.52 -4.59
CA GLY A 328 -7.06 7.93 -4.78
C GLY A 328 -7.74 8.89 -3.79
N ASP A 329 -8.49 8.39 -2.82
CA ASP A 329 -9.30 9.18 -1.88
C ASP A 329 -8.48 10.03 -0.90
N ASN A 330 -7.17 9.86 -0.85
CA ASN A 330 -6.29 10.59 0.07
C ASN A 330 -5.86 11.97 -0.46
N ILE A 331 -6.21 12.32 -1.68
CA ILE A 331 -5.90 13.60 -2.33
C ILE A 331 -7.20 14.30 -2.70
N GLU A 332 -7.40 15.49 -2.16
CA GLU A 332 -8.58 16.30 -2.44
C GLU A 332 -8.65 16.70 -3.92
N GLY A 333 -9.83 16.56 -4.53
CA GLY A 333 -10.08 16.87 -5.93
C GLY A 333 -9.55 15.83 -6.95
N LYS A 334 -8.88 14.76 -6.50
CA LYS A 334 -8.47 13.67 -7.37
C LYS A 334 -9.66 12.79 -7.70
N PRO A 335 -9.89 12.41 -8.99
CA PRO A 335 -10.93 11.46 -9.35
C PRO A 335 -10.73 10.13 -8.63
N ARG A 336 -11.82 9.59 -8.08
CA ARG A 336 -11.81 8.28 -7.41
C ARG A 336 -11.76 7.17 -8.44
N ASN A 337 -10.65 6.48 -8.51
CA ASN A 337 -10.40 5.37 -9.43
C ASN A 337 -9.59 4.27 -8.76
N THR A 338 -9.71 3.05 -9.26
CA THR A 338 -8.77 1.98 -8.92
C THR A 338 -7.38 2.35 -9.45
N LEU A 339 -6.41 2.61 -8.57
CA LEU A 339 -5.07 3.05 -9.00
C LEU A 339 -4.12 1.88 -9.29
N PHE A 340 -4.49 0.66 -8.92
CA PHE A 340 -3.61 -0.51 -8.94
C PHE A 340 -4.29 -1.72 -9.56
N TRP A 341 -3.49 -2.61 -10.15
CA TRP A 341 -3.95 -3.92 -10.56
C TRP A 341 -4.00 -4.89 -9.37
N PHE A 342 -5.19 -5.35 -8.99
CA PHE A 342 -5.41 -6.30 -7.89
C PHE A 342 -5.59 -7.75 -8.35
N GLY A 343 -5.48 -8.04 -9.65
CA GLY A 343 -5.69 -9.36 -10.24
C GLY A 343 -4.53 -10.36 -10.07
N GLY A 344 -3.50 -10.00 -9.30
CA GLY A 344 -2.33 -10.84 -9.09
C GLY A 344 -1.32 -10.78 -10.23
N PHE A 345 -0.07 -11.13 -9.91
CA PHE A 345 1.05 -11.03 -10.82
C PHE A 345 0.98 -12.03 -11.99
N PRO A 346 0.59 -13.31 -11.80
CA PRO A 346 0.45 -14.25 -12.91
C PRO A 346 -0.58 -13.82 -13.96
N PHE A 347 -1.72 -13.25 -13.53
CA PHE A 347 -2.75 -12.78 -14.45
C PHE A 347 -2.31 -11.53 -15.20
N TYR A 348 -1.64 -10.59 -14.52
CA TYR A 348 -1.00 -9.45 -15.17
C TYR A 348 -0.01 -9.86 -16.27
N ARG A 349 0.90 -10.78 -15.96
CA ARG A 349 1.85 -11.33 -16.95
C ARG A 349 1.14 -11.98 -18.14
N LYS A 350 -0.01 -12.62 -17.90
CA LYS A 350 -0.83 -13.18 -18.99
C LYS A 350 -1.35 -12.07 -19.90
N GLN A 351 -1.86 -10.94 -19.34
CA GLN A 351 -2.32 -9.79 -20.13
C GLN A 351 -1.18 -9.24 -21.01
N CYS A 352 -0.02 -9.01 -20.42
CA CYS A 352 1.16 -8.54 -21.16
C CYS A 352 1.55 -9.48 -22.31
N ARG A 353 1.60 -10.81 -22.05
CA ARG A 353 1.94 -11.79 -23.10
C ARG A 353 0.93 -11.82 -24.24
N LEU A 354 -0.37 -11.72 -23.92
CA LEU A 354 -1.42 -11.69 -24.94
C LEU A 354 -1.29 -10.45 -25.81
N ALA A 355 -1.13 -9.28 -25.21
CA ALA A 355 -0.98 -8.03 -25.93
C ALA A 355 0.23 -8.01 -26.88
N ARG A 356 1.36 -8.64 -26.49
CA ARG A 356 2.56 -8.75 -27.34
C ARG A 356 2.40 -9.78 -28.46
N ALA A 357 1.63 -10.84 -28.25
CA ALA A 357 1.60 -11.99 -29.18
C ALA A 357 1.07 -11.64 -30.58
N ASP A 358 0.12 -10.71 -30.66
CA ASP A 358 -0.55 -10.33 -31.89
C ASP A 358 -0.53 -8.82 -32.17
N TRP A 359 0.02 -8.02 -31.27
CA TRP A 359 0.08 -6.56 -31.32
C TRP A 359 -1.29 -5.87 -31.41
N SER A 360 -2.40 -6.62 -31.18
CA SER A 360 -3.77 -6.14 -31.41
C SER A 360 -4.14 -4.92 -30.54
N GLY A 361 -3.43 -4.70 -29.44
CA GLY A 361 -3.62 -3.57 -28.53
C GLY A 361 -2.79 -2.33 -28.85
N PHE A 362 -1.98 -2.35 -29.92
CA PHE A 362 -1.03 -1.29 -30.22
C PHE A 362 -1.17 -0.75 -31.63
N ARG A 363 -0.97 0.54 -31.80
CA ARG A 363 -0.58 1.17 -33.06
C ARG A 363 0.92 1.06 -33.15
N VAL A 364 1.40 0.51 -34.29
CA VAL A 364 2.81 0.34 -34.62
C VAL A 364 3.04 0.97 -35.99
N GLU A 365 4.01 1.90 -36.11
CA GLU A 365 4.33 2.62 -37.35
C GLU A 365 5.84 2.70 -37.55
#